data_7c1b59b7608180cffb63e4976543089c
#
_entry.id   7c1b59b7608180cffb63e4976543089c
#
_cell.length_a   1.000
_cell.length_b   1.000
_cell.length_c   1.000
_cell.angle_alpha   90.00
_cell.angle_beta   90.00
_cell.angle_gamma   90.00
#
_symmetry.space_group_name_H-M   'P 1'
#
loop_
_entity.id
_entity.type
_entity.pdbx_description
1 polymer ?
#
loop_
_entity_poly.entity_id
_entity_poly.type
_entity_poly.pdbx_seq_one_letter_code
_entity_poly.pdbx_strand_id
1 'polypeptide(L)'
;MTHVKPAYQSYIAPCMAHADIIVPRGGENKVAIHLIVQHVHKQLQLRGFKVREKLAIAHIGQPVPDSLFVLKETPQVQGLHTFIRNKDTPRDEFIFYSKRLMRLVIEFALSLLPYSDHTVDTPQGFCYKGRKCDVEKICGVSILRAGETMEQAVCDICKDIRIGKILIQTNQQTDEPELYYLRLPKDIKDYRVILMDATVATGAAAIMAIRVLLDHDVPEENISLVSLLMAEIGVHSIAYAFPQVKIVTSALDPEINEKFYVLPGIGNFGDRYFGTEPADDE
;
A
#
# COMPACT_ATOMS: atom_id res chain seq x y z
N MET A 1 12.52 -28.83 33.66
CA MET A 1 13.89 -28.66 33.11
C MET A 1 14.62 -29.96 32.76
N THR A 2 14.04 -31.13 33.02
CA THR A 2 14.72 -32.41 32.88
C THR A 2 14.87 -32.95 31.45
N HIS A 3 14.11 -32.48 30.48
CA HIS A 3 14.13 -32.95 29.09
C HIS A 3 14.71 -32.02 28.07
N VAL A 4 14.61 -30.70 28.30
CA VAL A 4 15.01 -29.67 27.29
C VAL A 4 16.53 -29.58 27.16
N LYS A 5 17.27 -29.54 28.26
CA LYS A 5 18.74 -29.42 28.26
C LYS A 5 19.43 -30.66 27.65
N PRO A 6 19.06 -31.91 28.01
CA PRO A 6 19.61 -33.08 27.34
C PRO A 6 19.28 -33.18 25.87
N ALA A 7 18.03 -32.85 25.46
CA ALA A 7 17.64 -32.80 24.05
C ALA A 7 18.43 -31.77 23.26
N TYR A 8 18.62 -30.58 23.82
CA TYR A 8 19.47 -29.54 23.21
C TYR A 8 20.92 -30.05 22.99
N GLN A 9 21.53 -30.66 24.04
CA GLN A 9 22.90 -31.14 23.97
C GLN A 9 23.07 -32.31 23.00
N SER A 10 22.04 -33.18 22.88
CA SER A 10 22.13 -34.39 22.05
C SER A 10 21.80 -34.10 20.57
N TYR A 11 20.91 -33.17 20.27
CA TYR A 11 20.37 -33.00 18.92
C TYR A 11 20.66 -31.62 18.31
N ILE A 12 20.74 -30.57 19.12
CA ILE A 12 20.87 -29.17 18.59
C ILE A 12 22.33 -28.68 18.65
N ALA A 13 23.00 -28.86 19.80
CA ALA A 13 24.38 -28.44 19.96
C ALA A 13 25.36 -29.00 18.93
N PRO A 14 25.27 -30.30 18.53
CA PRO A 14 26.13 -30.83 17.47
C PRO A 14 25.90 -30.20 16.09
N CYS A 15 24.67 -29.73 15.79
CA CYS A 15 24.35 -29.08 14.51
C CYS A 15 25.05 -27.75 14.34
N MET A 16 25.50 -27.10 15.44
CA MET A 16 26.21 -25.81 15.37
C MET A 16 27.56 -25.92 14.64
N ALA A 17 28.18 -27.12 14.65
CA ALA A 17 29.43 -27.32 13.92
C ALA A 17 29.27 -27.37 12.39
N HIS A 18 28.03 -27.55 11.91
CA HIS A 18 27.68 -27.62 10.49
C HIS A 18 26.85 -26.43 10.01
N ALA A 19 26.60 -25.46 10.89
CA ALA A 19 25.80 -24.29 10.57
C ALA A 19 26.71 -23.15 10.02
N ASP A 20 26.31 -22.56 8.89
CA ASP A 20 27.00 -21.40 8.33
C ASP A 20 26.84 -20.15 9.20
N ILE A 21 25.71 -20.04 9.90
CA ILE A 21 25.39 -18.91 10.79
C ILE A 21 24.69 -19.45 12.05
N ILE A 22 25.13 -18.96 13.22
CA ILE A 22 24.46 -19.21 14.51
C ILE A 22 23.88 -17.89 15.01
N VAL A 23 22.57 -17.86 15.23
CA VAL A 23 21.85 -16.67 15.73
C VAL A 23 21.55 -16.82 17.21
N PRO A 24 22.34 -16.19 18.10
CA PRO A 24 22.03 -16.20 19.53
C PRO A 24 20.70 -15.48 19.78
N ARG A 25 19.89 -15.99 20.70
CA ARG A 25 18.54 -15.50 21.04
C ARG A 25 17.48 -15.68 19.94
N GLY A 26 17.75 -16.41 18.87
CA GLY A 26 16.78 -16.72 17.83
C GLY A 26 16.12 -15.50 17.21
N GLY A 27 14.80 -15.52 17.08
CA GLY A 27 14.02 -14.44 16.44
C GLY A 27 14.02 -13.08 17.15
N GLU A 28 14.52 -13.01 18.38
CA GLU A 28 14.67 -11.73 19.10
C GLU A 28 15.92 -10.93 18.67
N ASN A 29 16.85 -11.59 18.00
CA ASN A 29 18.08 -10.94 17.52
C ASN A 29 17.86 -10.26 16.16
N LYS A 30 17.23 -9.08 16.18
CA LYS A 30 16.90 -8.32 14.97
C LYS A 30 18.14 -7.98 14.12
N VAL A 31 19.30 -7.75 14.74
CA VAL A 31 20.55 -7.45 14.02
C VAL A 31 21.02 -8.67 13.22
N ALA A 32 21.03 -9.86 13.82
CA ALA A 32 21.45 -11.06 13.12
C ALA A 32 20.47 -11.44 12.01
N ILE A 33 19.15 -11.28 12.25
CA ILE A 33 18.11 -11.49 11.22
C ILE A 33 18.33 -10.54 10.05
N HIS A 34 18.60 -9.24 10.31
CA HIS A 34 18.88 -8.26 9.27
C HIS A 34 20.10 -8.64 8.43
N LEU A 35 21.18 -9.08 9.07
CA LEU A 35 22.39 -9.55 8.36
C LEU A 35 22.11 -10.78 7.48
N ILE A 36 21.29 -11.73 7.96
CA ILE A 36 20.89 -12.89 7.17
C ILE A 36 20.07 -12.47 5.95
N VAL A 37 19.10 -11.58 6.14
CA VAL A 37 18.27 -11.04 5.06
C VAL A 37 19.15 -10.34 4.02
N GLN A 38 20.06 -9.47 4.44
CA GLN A 38 21.00 -8.81 3.53
C GLN A 38 21.90 -9.82 2.79
N HIS A 39 22.39 -10.85 3.47
CA HIS A 39 23.19 -11.89 2.83
C HIS A 39 22.39 -12.67 1.78
N VAL A 40 21.13 -13.04 2.09
CA VAL A 40 20.23 -13.73 1.14
C VAL A 40 19.96 -12.84 -0.07
N HIS A 41 19.66 -11.55 0.15
CA HIS A 41 19.44 -10.59 -0.95
C HIS A 41 20.67 -10.49 -1.85
N LYS A 42 21.87 -10.35 -1.25
CA LYS A 42 23.12 -10.30 -2.01
C LYS A 42 23.36 -11.58 -2.82
N GLN A 43 23.08 -12.76 -2.24
CA GLN A 43 23.21 -14.04 -2.96
C GLN A 43 22.20 -14.16 -4.11
N LEU A 44 20.97 -13.68 -3.92
CA LEU A 44 19.95 -13.66 -4.98
C LEU A 44 20.36 -12.73 -6.12
N GLN A 45 20.88 -11.54 -5.81
CA GLN A 45 21.39 -10.60 -6.81
C GLN A 45 22.58 -11.19 -7.61
N LEU A 46 23.57 -11.80 -6.91
CA LEU A 46 24.73 -12.43 -7.55
C LEU A 46 24.33 -13.58 -8.50
N ARG A 47 23.21 -14.25 -8.22
CA ARG A 47 22.64 -15.30 -9.08
C ARG A 47 21.72 -14.76 -10.17
N GLY A 48 21.63 -13.45 -10.33
CA GLY A 48 20.73 -12.80 -11.30
C GLY A 48 19.25 -13.03 -11.00
N PHE A 49 18.91 -13.33 -9.74
CA PHE A 49 17.53 -13.59 -9.33
C PHE A 49 16.84 -12.26 -9.03
N LYS A 50 16.14 -11.72 -9.99
CA LYS A 50 15.32 -10.52 -9.85
C LYS A 50 13.88 -10.92 -9.49
N VAL A 51 13.58 -10.92 -8.20
CA VAL A 51 12.26 -11.31 -7.67
C VAL A 51 11.14 -10.47 -8.31
N ARG A 52 11.35 -9.16 -8.47
CA ARG A 52 10.39 -8.24 -9.07
C ARG A 52 10.07 -8.57 -10.53
N GLU A 53 11.11 -8.86 -11.35
CA GLU A 53 10.91 -9.24 -12.76
C GLU A 53 10.18 -10.58 -12.88
N LYS A 54 10.47 -11.55 -12.00
CA LYS A 54 9.76 -12.83 -12.01
C LYS A 54 8.31 -12.71 -11.54
N LEU A 55 8.03 -11.91 -10.53
CA LEU A 55 6.66 -11.61 -10.10
C LEU A 55 5.91 -10.86 -11.20
N ALA A 56 6.60 -9.92 -11.87
CA ALA A 56 6.05 -9.17 -13.00
C ALA A 56 5.63 -10.07 -14.17
N ILE A 57 6.42 -11.10 -14.49
CA ILE A 57 6.14 -12.04 -15.58
C ILE A 57 5.07 -13.06 -15.15
N ALA A 58 5.04 -13.46 -13.87
CA ALA A 58 4.15 -14.48 -13.37
C ALA A 58 2.65 -14.11 -13.44
N HIS A 59 2.31 -12.81 -13.51
CA HIS A 59 0.90 -12.37 -13.57
C HIS A 59 0.32 -12.33 -14.99
N ILE A 60 1.17 -12.40 -16.03
CA ILE A 60 0.72 -12.30 -17.42
C ILE A 60 -0.33 -13.38 -17.71
N GLY A 61 -1.53 -12.96 -18.09
CA GLY A 61 -2.65 -13.86 -18.39
C GLY A 61 -3.40 -14.40 -17.17
N GLN A 62 -3.05 -13.96 -15.95
CA GLN A 62 -3.82 -14.28 -14.74
C GLN A 62 -5.05 -13.35 -14.64
N PRO A 63 -6.19 -13.85 -14.13
CA PRO A 63 -7.34 -13.01 -13.88
C PRO A 63 -7.03 -11.98 -12.81
N VAL A 64 -7.72 -10.84 -12.88
CA VAL A 64 -7.61 -9.77 -11.88
C VAL A 64 -7.99 -10.31 -10.51
N PRO A 65 -7.21 -10.01 -9.44
CA PRO A 65 -7.47 -10.52 -8.10
C PRO A 65 -8.83 -10.07 -7.54
N ASP A 66 -9.52 -10.95 -6.80
CA ASP A 66 -10.80 -10.65 -6.16
C ASP A 66 -10.70 -9.53 -5.10
N SER A 67 -9.50 -9.26 -4.59
CA SER A 67 -9.23 -8.17 -3.66
C SER A 67 -9.15 -6.79 -4.32
N LEU A 68 -9.17 -6.71 -5.67
CA LEU A 68 -9.18 -5.45 -6.41
C LEU A 68 -10.61 -4.95 -6.62
N PHE A 69 -10.81 -3.69 -6.23
CA PHE A 69 -12.05 -2.93 -6.43
C PHE A 69 -11.75 -1.71 -7.30
N VAL A 70 -12.27 -1.68 -8.50
CA VAL A 70 -12.11 -0.55 -9.42
C VAL A 70 -13.37 0.30 -9.39
N LEU A 71 -13.23 1.61 -9.21
CA LEU A 71 -14.33 2.56 -9.27
C LEU A 71 -15.05 2.42 -10.61
N LYS A 72 -16.38 2.33 -10.57
CA LYS A 72 -17.18 2.20 -11.79
C LYS A 72 -16.86 3.32 -12.77
N GLU A 73 -16.50 2.94 -13.96
CA GLU A 73 -16.24 3.86 -15.04
C GLU A 73 -17.54 4.53 -15.52
N THR A 74 -17.66 5.81 -15.24
CA THR A 74 -18.76 6.67 -15.69
C THR A 74 -18.18 7.76 -16.60
N PRO A 75 -19.01 8.42 -17.46
CA PRO A 75 -18.52 9.54 -18.27
C PRO A 75 -17.87 10.65 -17.44
N GLN A 76 -18.32 10.85 -16.18
CA GLN A 76 -17.69 11.79 -15.26
C GLN A 76 -16.27 11.34 -14.85
N VAL A 77 -16.10 10.06 -14.48
CA VAL A 77 -14.80 9.50 -14.09
C VAL A 77 -13.84 9.52 -15.29
N GLN A 78 -14.31 9.14 -16.48
CA GLN A 78 -13.53 9.24 -17.73
C GLN A 78 -13.09 10.68 -18.01
N GLY A 79 -14.00 11.65 -17.83
CA GLY A 79 -13.68 13.07 -17.98
C GLY A 79 -12.57 13.53 -17.01
N LEU A 80 -12.63 13.12 -15.74
CA LEU A 80 -11.58 13.42 -14.75
C LEU A 80 -10.24 12.79 -15.16
N HIS A 81 -10.25 11.53 -15.61
CA HIS A 81 -9.05 10.86 -16.13
C HIS A 81 -8.50 11.56 -17.38
N THR A 82 -9.35 12.06 -18.27
CA THR A 82 -8.90 12.80 -19.45
C THR A 82 -8.05 14.01 -19.06
N PHE A 83 -8.49 14.78 -18.06
CA PHE A 83 -7.72 15.93 -17.58
C PHE A 83 -6.41 15.54 -16.91
N ILE A 84 -6.42 14.59 -15.96
CA ILE A 84 -5.20 14.24 -15.22
C ILE A 84 -4.19 13.47 -16.07
N ARG A 85 -4.62 12.77 -17.13
CA ARG A 85 -3.74 12.06 -18.05
C ARG A 85 -3.12 12.96 -19.11
N ASN A 86 -3.78 14.06 -19.47
CA ASN A 86 -3.28 14.96 -20.49
C ASN A 86 -2.02 15.68 -20.00
N LYS A 87 -0.93 15.59 -20.78
CA LYS A 87 0.36 16.23 -20.49
C LYS A 87 0.31 17.77 -20.48
N ASP A 88 -0.61 18.32 -21.28
CA ASP A 88 -0.75 19.77 -21.48
C ASP A 88 -1.68 20.42 -20.43
N THR A 89 -2.27 19.63 -19.51
CA THR A 89 -3.11 20.16 -18.45
C THR A 89 -2.28 21.01 -17.49
N PRO A 90 -2.64 22.32 -17.31
CA PRO A 90 -1.97 23.18 -16.36
C PRO A 90 -2.00 22.62 -14.93
N ARG A 91 -0.99 22.97 -14.13
CA ARG A 91 -0.82 22.41 -12.77
C ARG A 91 -2.03 22.67 -11.87
N ASP A 92 -2.62 23.85 -11.90
CA ASP A 92 -3.80 24.21 -11.11
C ASP A 92 -5.03 23.36 -11.48
N GLU A 93 -5.27 23.14 -12.76
CA GLU A 93 -6.31 22.24 -13.25
C GLU A 93 -6.00 20.78 -12.89
N PHE A 94 -4.75 20.34 -13.05
CA PHE A 94 -4.33 19.00 -12.64
C PHE A 94 -4.62 18.74 -11.16
N ILE A 95 -4.27 19.68 -10.28
CA ILE A 95 -4.56 19.60 -8.84
C ILE A 95 -6.07 19.56 -8.60
N PHE A 96 -6.83 20.41 -9.26
CA PHE A 96 -8.28 20.51 -9.09
C PHE A 96 -8.98 19.19 -9.46
N TYR A 97 -8.68 18.66 -10.66
CA TYR A 97 -9.31 17.42 -11.13
C TYR A 97 -8.83 16.19 -10.38
N SER A 98 -7.55 16.14 -9.98
CA SER A 98 -7.03 15.08 -9.10
C SER A 98 -7.74 15.06 -7.75
N LYS A 99 -7.95 16.20 -7.10
CA LYS A 99 -8.71 16.29 -5.83
C LYS A 99 -10.15 15.81 -5.96
N ARG A 100 -10.80 16.09 -7.10
CA ARG A 100 -12.16 15.57 -7.35
C ARG A 100 -12.16 14.05 -7.46
N LEU A 101 -11.19 13.48 -8.19
CA LEU A 101 -11.07 12.03 -8.34
C LEU A 101 -10.71 11.36 -7.02
N MET A 102 -9.82 11.96 -6.21
CA MET A 102 -9.47 11.49 -4.86
C MET A 102 -10.72 11.31 -3.99
N ARG A 103 -11.62 12.30 -3.98
CA ARG A 103 -12.87 12.18 -3.21
C ARG A 103 -13.72 11.02 -3.67
N LEU A 104 -13.88 10.83 -4.98
CA LEU A 104 -14.67 9.72 -5.51
C LEU A 104 -14.09 8.34 -5.14
N VAL A 105 -12.78 8.16 -5.24
CA VAL A 105 -12.15 6.87 -4.93
C VAL A 105 -12.15 6.61 -3.42
N ILE A 106 -12.02 7.63 -2.58
CA ILE A 106 -12.10 7.49 -1.11
C ILE A 106 -13.53 7.16 -0.69
N GLU A 107 -14.55 7.82 -1.23
CA GLU A 107 -15.98 7.48 -0.99
C GLU A 107 -16.28 6.05 -1.42
N PHE A 108 -15.74 5.62 -2.56
CA PHE A 108 -15.85 4.25 -3.00
C PHE A 108 -15.20 3.27 -2.03
N ALA A 109 -13.99 3.58 -1.52
CA ALA A 109 -13.32 2.76 -0.51
C ALA A 109 -14.15 2.65 0.78
N LEU A 110 -14.77 3.74 1.22
CA LEU A 110 -15.66 3.75 2.39
C LEU A 110 -16.93 2.90 2.18
N SER A 111 -17.43 2.83 0.94
CA SER A 111 -18.60 1.99 0.62
C SER A 111 -18.32 0.49 0.79
N LEU A 112 -17.06 0.07 0.84
CA LEU A 112 -16.61 -1.30 1.06
C LEU A 112 -16.45 -1.66 2.55
N LEU A 113 -16.67 -0.72 3.45
CA LEU A 113 -16.69 -0.97 4.89
C LEU A 113 -17.93 -1.77 5.30
N PRO A 114 -17.93 -2.45 6.45
CA PRO A 114 -19.12 -3.12 6.96
C PRO A 114 -20.17 -2.10 7.42
N TYR A 115 -21.44 -2.34 7.05
CA TYR A 115 -22.59 -1.57 7.44
C TYR A 115 -23.69 -2.49 7.97
N SER A 116 -24.28 -2.15 9.12
CA SER A 116 -25.44 -2.82 9.70
C SER A 116 -26.73 -2.02 9.51
N ASP A 117 -27.87 -2.71 9.61
CA ASP A 117 -29.17 -2.07 9.58
C ASP A 117 -29.37 -1.20 10.82
N HIS A 118 -29.80 0.05 10.61
CA HIS A 118 -30.00 1.02 11.67
C HIS A 118 -31.29 1.81 11.43
N THR A 119 -32.20 1.77 12.39
CA THR A 119 -33.47 2.49 12.31
C THR A 119 -33.40 3.77 13.13
N VAL A 120 -33.85 4.87 12.57
CA VAL A 120 -33.92 6.18 13.23
C VAL A 120 -35.32 6.77 13.09
N ASP A 121 -35.69 7.64 14.03
CA ASP A 121 -36.92 8.41 13.94
C ASP A 121 -36.68 9.73 13.19
N THR A 122 -37.54 10.02 12.22
CA THR A 122 -37.47 11.27 11.45
C THR A 122 -38.11 12.42 12.22
N PRO A 123 -37.81 13.69 11.91
CA PRO A 123 -38.43 14.84 12.54
C PRO A 123 -39.96 14.86 12.43
N GLN A 124 -40.54 14.15 11.43
CA GLN A 124 -41.99 14.02 11.23
C GLN A 124 -42.62 12.87 12.04
N GLY A 125 -41.82 12.16 12.87
CA GLY A 125 -42.32 11.08 13.73
C GLY A 125 -42.47 9.74 13.04
N PHE A 126 -41.82 9.52 11.89
CA PHE A 126 -41.84 8.24 11.16
C PHE A 126 -40.45 7.54 11.29
N CYS A 127 -40.50 6.21 11.39
CA CYS A 127 -39.26 5.41 11.40
C CYS A 127 -38.71 5.30 9.97
N TYR A 128 -37.39 5.55 9.84
CA TYR A 128 -36.63 5.31 8.63
C TYR A 128 -35.64 4.16 8.85
N LYS A 129 -35.73 3.14 8.02
CA LYS A 129 -34.80 1.99 8.00
C LYS A 129 -33.60 2.36 7.14
N GLY A 130 -32.50 2.72 7.77
CA GLY A 130 -31.23 3.08 7.14
C GLY A 130 -30.12 2.07 7.47
N ARG A 131 -28.88 2.47 7.22
CA ARG A 131 -27.69 1.72 7.59
C ARG A 131 -26.68 2.63 8.30
N LYS A 132 -25.91 2.04 9.19
CA LYS A 132 -24.80 2.71 9.90
C LYS A 132 -23.52 1.93 9.67
N CYS A 133 -22.41 2.64 9.48
CA CYS A 133 -21.08 2.03 9.40
C CYS A 133 -20.73 1.44 10.78
N ASP A 134 -20.28 0.19 10.79
CA ASP A 134 -19.90 -0.53 12.02
C ASP A 134 -18.46 -0.22 12.46
N VAL A 135 -17.75 0.60 11.67
CA VAL A 135 -16.39 1.01 11.96
C VAL A 135 -16.38 2.28 12.79
N GLU A 136 -15.83 2.21 13.98
CA GLU A 136 -15.75 3.35 14.90
C GLU A 136 -14.48 4.20 14.67
N LYS A 137 -13.37 3.56 14.28
CA LYS A 137 -12.06 4.21 14.16
C LYS A 137 -11.47 4.00 12.78
N ILE A 138 -11.23 5.09 12.05
CA ILE A 138 -10.57 5.09 10.75
C ILE A 138 -9.29 5.92 10.85
N CYS A 139 -8.21 5.43 10.27
CA CYS A 139 -6.95 6.14 10.14
C CYS A 139 -6.53 6.18 8.67
N GLY A 140 -6.31 7.38 8.14
CA GLY A 140 -5.63 7.56 6.87
C GLY A 140 -4.12 7.48 7.06
N VAL A 141 -3.43 6.65 6.28
CA VAL A 141 -1.97 6.58 6.30
C VAL A 141 -1.46 6.90 4.91
N SER A 142 -0.67 7.96 4.79
CA SER A 142 -0.12 8.38 3.51
C SER A 142 1.29 7.84 3.28
N ILE A 143 1.53 7.28 2.08
CA ILE A 143 2.87 6.97 1.59
C ILE A 143 3.42 8.27 0.97
N LEU A 144 4.36 8.88 1.66
CA LEU A 144 4.99 10.12 1.22
C LEU A 144 5.86 9.86 -0.02
N ARG A 145 5.85 10.76 -0.98
CA ARG A 145 5.32 12.14 -1.07
C ARG A 145 3.89 12.16 -1.65
N ALA A 146 3.60 11.33 -2.65
CA ALA A 146 2.37 11.40 -3.44
C ALA A 146 1.09 11.14 -2.63
N GLY A 147 1.11 10.18 -1.70
CA GLY A 147 -0.05 9.87 -0.85
C GLY A 147 -0.51 11.01 0.05
N GLU A 148 0.38 11.94 0.43
CA GLU A 148 0.04 13.12 1.23
C GLU A 148 -1.00 14.02 0.54
N THR A 149 -1.01 14.05 -0.79
CA THR A 149 -1.98 14.84 -1.55
C THR A 149 -3.43 14.40 -1.34
N MET A 150 -3.64 13.15 -0.88
CA MET A 150 -4.96 12.57 -0.61
C MET A 150 -5.47 12.85 0.81
N GLU A 151 -4.61 13.33 1.74
CA GLU A 151 -4.97 13.57 3.15
C GLU A 151 -6.14 14.53 3.29
N GLN A 152 -6.13 15.64 2.54
CA GLN A 152 -7.22 16.59 2.60
C GLN A 152 -8.54 15.98 2.15
N ALA A 153 -8.51 15.15 1.10
CA ALA A 153 -9.73 14.51 0.60
C ALA A 153 -10.32 13.54 1.63
N VAL A 154 -9.50 12.76 2.33
CA VAL A 154 -10.00 11.85 3.36
C VAL A 154 -10.49 12.60 4.60
N CYS A 155 -9.85 13.72 4.97
CA CYS A 155 -10.31 14.57 6.06
C CYS A 155 -11.64 15.30 5.75
N ASP A 156 -11.87 15.66 4.49
CA ASP A 156 -13.14 16.29 4.05
C ASP A 156 -14.32 15.30 4.12
N ILE A 157 -14.04 14.00 4.00
CA ILE A 157 -15.05 12.93 3.92
C ILE A 157 -15.25 12.25 5.28
N CYS A 158 -14.18 12.00 6.03
CA CYS A 158 -14.22 11.28 7.30
C CYS A 158 -14.08 12.25 8.46
N LYS A 159 -15.13 12.32 9.28
CA LYS A 159 -15.09 13.09 10.53
C LYS A 159 -14.17 12.41 11.55
N ASP A 160 -13.36 13.21 12.24
CA ASP A 160 -12.47 12.77 13.34
C ASP A 160 -11.41 11.72 12.93
N ILE A 161 -11.03 11.68 11.64
CA ILE A 161 -10.00 10.78 11.16
C ILE A 161 -8.62 11.17 11.70
N ARG A 162 -7.82 10.16 12.05
CA ARG A 162 -6.40 10.36 12.35
C ARG A 162 -5.56 10.13 11.11
N ILE A 163 -4.45 10.84 11.01
CA ILE A 163 -3.52 10.73 9.88
C ILE A 163 -2.18 10.18 10.38
N GLY A 164 -1.74 9.09 9.74
CA GLY A 164 -0.39 8.56 9.82
C GLY A 164 0.42 8.87 8.57
N LYS A 165 1.74 8.83 8.68
CA LYS A 165 2.67 9.09 7.57
C LYS A 165 3.78 8.06 7.53
N ILE A 166 4.07 7.56 6.33
CA ILE A 166 5.16 6.62 6.05
C ILE A 166 5.96 7.18 4.87
N LEU A 167 7.28 7.37 5.05
CA LEU A 167 8.18 7.71 3.96
C LEU A 167 8.98 6.47 3.56
N ILE A 168 8.74 6.03 2.35
CA ILE A 168 9.47 4.94 1.71
C ILE A 168 10.14 5.50 0.47
N GLN A 169 11.43 5.26 0.33
CA GLN A 169 12.21 5.64 -0.85
C GLN A 169 12.99 4.43 -1.34
N THR A 170 13.24 4.37 -2.64
CA THR A 170 14.11 3.36 -3.22
C THR A 170 15.56 3.72 -2.91
N ASN A 171 16.29 2.81 -2.28
CA ASN A 171 17.72 2.97 -2.07
C ASN A 171 18.44 2.84 -3.43
N GLN A 172 19.16 3.89 -3.82
CA GLN A 172 19.86 3.95 -5.11
C GLN A 172 20.97 2.90 -5.29
N GLN A 173 21.48 2.32 -4.19
CA GLN A 173 22.53 1.29 -4.25
C GLN A 173 21.97 -0.13 -4.38
N THR A 174 20.78 -0.38 -3.80
CA THR A 174 20.19 -1.72 -3.72
C THR A 174 18.96 -1.89 -4.60
N ASP A 175 18.42 -0.82 -5.16
CA ASP A 175 17.14 -0.75 -5.87
C ASP A 175 15.94 -1.27 -5.04
N GLU A 176 16.12 -1.36 -3.72
CA GLU A 176 15.09 -1.83 -2.81
C GLU A 176 14.41 -0.67 -2.07
N PRO A 177 13.10 -0.78 -1.78
CA PRO A 177 12.41 0.22 -0.97
C PRO A 177 12.90 0.16 0.48
N GLU A 178 13.20 1.31 1.07
CA GLU A 178 13.61 1.47 2.45
C GLU A 178 12.68 2.44 3.19
N LEU A 179 12.42 2.14 4.49
CA LEU A 179 11.65 2.98 5.38
C LEU A 179 12.54 4.07 5.99
N TYR A 180 12.25 5.33 5.69
CA TYR A 180 13.00 6.49 6.21
C TYR A 180 12.28 7.21 7.35
N TYR A 181 10.96 7.22 7.34
CA TYR A 181 10.17 7.93 8.35
C TYR A 181 8.85 7.25 8.62
N LEU A 182 8.46 7.22 9.88
CA LEU A 182 7.23 6.60 10.34
C LEU A 182 6.59 7.43 11.45
N ARG A 183 5.31 7.77 11.29
CA ARG A 183 4.46 8.34 12.33
C ARG A 183 3.08 7.73 12.23
N LEU A 184 2.74 6.89 13.19
CA LEU A 184 1.44 6.24 13.30
C LEU A 184 0.84 6.53 14.69
N PRO A 185 -0.51 6.53 14.82
CA PRO A 185 -1.15 6.49 16.13
C PRO A 185 -0.65 5.28 16.93
N LYS A 186 -0.48 5.45 18.24
CA LYS A 186 0.01 4.37 19.14
C LYS A 186 -0.92 3.16 19.17
N ASP A 187 -2.23 3.39 18.99
CA ASP A 187 -3.31 2.41 18.97
C ASP A 187 -3.75 2.03 17.55
N ILE A 188 -2.85 2.13 16.55
CA ILE A 188 -3.16 1.92 15.11
C ILE A 188 -3.80 0.55 14.83
N LYS A 189 -3.48 -0.48 15.62
CA LYS A 189 -4.05 -1.83 15.52
C LYS A 189 -5.58 -1.88 15.67
N ASP A 190 -6.16 -0.88 16.35
CA ASP A 190 -7.60 -0.80 16.59
C ASP A 190 -8.36 -0.07 15.48
N TYR A 191 -7.66 0.38 14.43
CA TYR A 191 -8.22 1.16 13.33
C TYR A 191 -8.45 0.33 12.07
N ARG A 192 -9.45 0.73 11.28
CA ARG A 192 -9.46 0.48 9.85
C ARG A 192 -8.53 1.48 9.18
N VAL A 193 -7.55 0.98 8.46
CA VAL A 193 -6.52 1.80 7.83
C VAL A 193 -6.81 2.00 6.36
N ILE A 194 -6.89 3.27 5.94
CA ILE A 194 -6.90 3.68 4.54
C ILE A 194 -5.46 4.07 4.20
N LEU A 195 -4.73 3.15 3.57
CA LEU A 195 -3.36 3.39 3.10
C LEU A 195 -3.44 4.09 1.74
N MET A 196 -2.83 5.25 1.62
CA MET A 196 -2.98 6.14 0.45
C MET A 196 -1.66 6.31 -0.30
N ASP A 197 -1.73 6.10 -1.62
CA ASP A 197 -0.69 6.47 -2.56
C ASP A 197 -1.35 6.94 -3.86
N ALA A 198 -0.87 7.99 -4.51
CA ALA A 198 -1.53 8.51 -5.70
C ALA A 198 -1.42 7.55 -6.89
N THR A 199 -0.30 6.87 -7.05
CA THR A 199 -0.03 5.92 -8.13
C THR A 199 0.71 4.69 -7.64
N VAL A 200 0.33 3.51 -8.11
CA VAL A 200 0.99 2.25 -7.79
C VAL A 200 1.49 1.61 -9.08
N ALA A 201 2.81 1.58 -9.28
CA ALA A 201 3.45 0.94 -10.44
C ALA A 201 3.79 -0.52 -10.15
N THR A 202 4.94 -0.81 -9.54
CA THR A 202 5.37 -2.19 -9.18
C THR A 202 4.74 -2.72 -7.89
N GLY A 203 4.16 -1.83 -7.08
CA GLY A 203 3.63 -2.16 -5.76
C GLY A 203 4.68 -2.25 -4.64
N ALA A 204 5.96 -2.04 -4.92
CA ALA A 204 7.03 -2.23 -3.94
C ALA A 204 6.90 -1.35 -2.70
N ALA A 205 6.61 -0.05 -2.87
CA ALA A 205 6.38 0.87 -1.76
C ALA A 205 5.13 0.50 -0.95
N ALA A 206 4.04 0.14 -1.65
CA ALA A 206 2.80 -0.30 -0.99
C ALA A 206 3.01 -1.59 -0.18
N ILE A 207 3.71 -2.58 -0.74
CA ILE A 207 4.06 -3.84 -0.04
C ILE A 207 4.86 -3.55 1.24
N MET A 208 5.85 -2.66 1.17
CA MET A 208 6.61 -2.27 2.36
C MET A 208 5.75 -1.53 3.38
N ALA A 209 4.90 -0.60 2.94
CA ALA A 209 3.99 0.13 3.83
C ALA A 209 3.00 -0.80 4.54
N ILE A 210 2.41 -1.78 3.81
CA ILE A 210 1.53 -2.79 4.38
C ILE A 210 2.28 -3.61 5.44
N ARG A 211 3.51 -4.05 5.13
CA ARG A 211 4.35 -4.78 6.10
C ARG A 211 4.60 -3.98 7.36
N VAL A 212 4.90 -2.69 7.23
CA VAL A 212 5.07 -1.79 8.40
C VAL A 212 3.80 -1.74 9.25
N LEU A 213 2.61 -1.70 8.63
CA LEU A 213 1.35 -1.72 9.36
C LEU A 213 1.11 -3.05 10.08
N LEU A 214 1.41 -4.19 9.43
CA LEU A 214 1.36 -5.53 10.04
C LEU A 214 2.33 -5.65 11.23
N ASP A 215 3.55 -5.08 11.12
CA ASP A 215 4.53 -5.03 12.22
C ASP A 215 4.05 -4.18 13.41
N HIS A 216 3.00 -3.37 13.22
CA HIS A 216 2.30 -2.61 14.27
C HIS A 216 0.96 -3.25 14.68
N ASP A 217 0.82 -4.56 14.46
CA ASP A 217 -0.34 -5.39 14.82
C ASP A 217 -1.66 -4.97 14.15
N VAL A 218 -1.63 -4.26 13.01
CA VAL A 218 -2.84 -3.98 12.22
C VAL A 218 -3.22 -5.26 11.48
N PRO A 219 -4.44 -5.79 11.66
CA PRO A 219 -4.89 -6.96 10.90
C PRO A 219 -4.94 -6.67 9.40
N GLU A 220 -4.55 -7.64 8.57
CA GLU A 220 -4.47 -7.46 7.11
C GLU A 220 -5.83 -7.07 6.50
N GLU A 221 -6.91 -7.70 6.95
CA GLU A 221 -8.29 -7.40 6.53
C GLU A 221 -8.78 -5.99 6.93
N ASN A 222 -8.04 -5.32 7.82
CA ASN A 222 -8.33 -3.94 8.23
C ASN A 222 -7.64 -2.90 7.36
N ILE A 223 -6.82 -3.32 6.39
CA ILE A 223 -6.06 -2.43 5.51
C ILE A 223 -6.76 -2.34 4.15
N SER A 224 -7.01 -1.12 3.70
CA SER A 224 -7.46 -0.81 2.35
C SER A 224 -6.44 0.12 1.69
N LEU A 225 -5.76 -0.37 0.63
CA LEU A 225 -4.88 0.46 -0.19
C LEU A 225 -5.71 1.23 -1.21
N VAL A 226 -5.62 2.54 -1.20
CA VAL A 226 -6.38 3.44 -2.07
C VAL A 226 -5.43 4.23 -2.96
N SER A 227 -5.67 4.21 -4.27
CA SER A 227 -4.87 4.94 -5.25
C SER A 227 -5.75 5.47 -6.40
N LEU A 228 -5.29 6.53 -7.06
CA LEU A 228 -5.96 7.04 -8.25
C LEU A 228 -5.74 6.12 -9.45
N LEU A 229 -4.55 5.55 -9.55
CA LEU A 229 -4.13 4.75 -10.70
C LEU A 229 -3.17 3.66 -10.28
N MET A 230 -3.39 2.46 -10.78
CA MET A 230 -2.53 1.31 -10.54
C MET A 230 -2.17 0.62 -11.85
N ALA A 231 -0.97 0.02 -11.90
CA ALA A 231 -0.61 -0.92 -12.94
C ALA A 231 -1.00 -2.35 -12.53
N GLU A 232 -1.41 -3.18 -13.50
CA GLU A 232 -1.79 -4.58 -13.27
C GLU A 232 -0.72 -5.35 -12.50
N ILE A 233 0.54 -5.20 -12.87
CA ILE A 233 1.68 -5.84 -12.20
C ILE A 233 1.74 -5.51 -10.71
N GLY A 234 1.52 -4.24 -10.34
CA GLY A 234 1.53 -3.81 -8.95
C GLY A 234 0.39 -4.41 -8.15
N VAL A 235 -0.81 -4.45 -8.74
CA VAL A 235 -1.99 -5.06 -8.13
C VAL A 235 -1.76 -6.54 -7.87
N HIS A 236 -1.26 -7.31 -8.85
CA HIS A 236 -0.95 -8.72 -8.67
C HIS A 236 0.13 -8.97 -7.62
N SER A 237 1.18 -8.15 -7.60
CA SER A 237 2.25 -8.25 -6.60
C SER A 237 1.73 -8.04 -5.18
N ILE A 238 0.87 -7.05 -4.98
CA ILE A 238 0.28 -6.74 -3.67
C ILE A 238 -0.70 -7.84 -3.26
N ALA A 239 -1.61 -8.26 -4.14
CA ALA A 239 -2.60 -9.29 -3.85
C ALA A 239 -1.96 -10.65 -3.56
N TYR A 240 -0.85 -10.97 -4.23
CA TYR A 240 -0.08 -12.18 -3.94
C TYR A 240 0.57 -12.14 -2.55
N ALA A 241 1.16 -10.99 -2.18
CA ALA A 241 1.80 -10.81 -0.89
C ALA A 241 0.80 -10.72 0.28
N PHE A 242 -0.35 -10.07 0.05
CA PHE A 242 -1.36 -9.74 1.05
C PHE A 242 -2.78 -9.95 0.50
N PRO A 243 -3.26 -11.19 0.46
CA PRO A 243 -4.53 -11.52 -0.20
C PRO A 243 -5.78 -10.95 0.49
N GLN A 244 -5.68 -10.52 1.76
CA GLN A 244 -6.81 -9.96 2.51
C GLN A 244 -6.85 -8.42 2.47
N VAL A 245 -5.81 -7.76 1.97
CA VAL A 245 -5.80 -6.32 1.76
C VAL A 245 -6.76 -5.96 0.63
N LYS A 246 -7.67 -5.02 0.87
CA LYS A 246 -8.51 -4.47 -0.18
C LYS A 246 -7.71 -3.47 -1.00
N ILE A 247 -7.68 -3.65 -2.32
CA ILE A 247 -6.99 -2.76 -3.26
C ILE A 247 -8.07 -1.96 -3.99
N VAL A 248 -8.05 -0.64 -3.83
CA VAL A 248 -9.10 0.25 -4.37
C VAL A 248 -8.48 1.30 -5.27
N THR A 249 -8.96 1.40 -6.51
CA THR A 249 -8.43 2.36 -7.49
C THR A 249 -9.53 2.93 -8.37
N SER A 250 -9.27 4.06 -9.03
CA SER A 250 -10.18 4.59 -10.04
C SER A 250 -9.88 4.11 -11.46
N ALA A 251 -8.65 3.60 -11.71
CA ALA A 251 -8.28 3.00 -12.98
C ALA A 251 -7.16 1.97 -12.81
N LEU A 252 -7.17 0.98 -13.68
CA LEU A 252 -6.14 -0.04 -13.81
C LEU A 252 -5.52 0.09 -15.20
N ASP A 253 -4.22 0.29 -15.26
CA ASP A 253 -3.47 0.40 -16.51
C ASP A 253 -2.63 -0.87 -16.74
N PRO A 254 -2.44 -1.31 -18.00
CA PRO A 254 -1.89 -2.64 -18.28
C PRO A 254 -0.38 -2.77 -18.02
N GLU A 255 0.39 -1.70 -18.20
CA GLU A 255 1.84 -1.81 -18.30
C GLU A 255 2.60 -0.77 -17.49
N ILE A 256 3.89 -1.02 -17.31
CA ILE A 256 4.88 -0.05 -16.81
C ILE A 256 6.05 0.02 -17.79
N ASN A 257 6.73 1.18 -17.84
CA ASN A 257 7.95 1.32 -18.64
C ASN A 257 9.21 0.91 -17.84
N GLU A 258 10.39 1.00 -18.47
CA GLU A 258 11.69 0.69 -17.88
C GLU A 258 12.04 1.57 -16.66
N LYS A 259 11.48 2.80 -16.58
CA LYS A 259 11.62 3.73 -15.46
C LYS A 259 10.52 3.54 -14.41
N PHE A 260 9.74 2.46 -14.47
CA PHE A 260 8.63 2.12 -13.58
C PHE A 260 7.47 3.11 -13.56
N TYR A 261 7.26 3.88 -14.63
CA TYR A 261 6.03 4.66 -14.81
C TYR A 261 4.91 3.80 -15.39
N VAL A 262 3.71 4.01 -14.89
CA VAL A 262 2.50 3.34 -15.39
C VAL A 262 2.18 3.83 -16.80
N LEU A 263 1.78 2.92 -17.69
CA LEU A 263 1.42 3.21 -19.09
C LEU A 263 -0.02 2.77 -19.38
N PRO A 264 -0.86 3.65 -19.98
CA PRO A 264 -0.58 5.03 -20.42
C PRO A 264 -0.32 6.03 -19.27
N GLY A 265 -0.79 5.78 -18.07
CA GLY A 265 -0.43 6.49 -16.85
C GLY A 265 -0.84 7.96 -16.79
N ILE A 266 -0.22 8.68 -15.86
CA ILE A 266 -0.39 10.12 -15.60
C ILE A 266 0.95 10.85 -15.43
N GLY A 267 2.07 10.21 -15.80
CA GLY A 267 3.43 10.71 -15.55
C GLY A 267 3.83 10.64 -14.06
N ASN A 268 4.82 11.43 -13.66
CA ASN A 268 5.17 11.56 -12.24
C ASN A 268 4.12 12.42 -11.54
N PHE A 269 3.23 11.79 -10.80
CA PHE A 269 2.14 12.48 -10.11
C PHE A 269 2.65 13.54 -9.14
N GLY A 270 3.68 13.19 -8.34
CA GLY A 270 4.24 14.10 -7.34
C GLY A 270 4.79 15.37 -7.98
N ASP A 271 5.58 15.24 -9.04
CA ASP A 271 6.19 16.38 -9.72
C ASP A 271 5.14 17.27 -10.40
N ARG A 272 4.14 16.66 -11.04
CA ARG A 272 3.02 17.42 -11.62
C ARG A 272 2.20 18.15 -10.55
N TYR A 273 1.96 17.52 -9.40
CA TYR A 273 1.15 18.09 -8.32
C TYR A 273 1.89 19.21 -7.57
N PHE A 274 3.14 18.92 -7.14
CA PHE A 274 3.93 19.87 -6.35
C PHE A 274 4.65 20.91 -7.23
N GLY A 275 4.74 20.70 -8.54
CA GLY A 275 5.45 21.60 -9.46
C GLY A 275 6.97 21.50 -9.29
N THR A 276 7.47 20.32 -9.00
CA THR A 276 8.90 20.00 -8.91
C THR A 276 9.36 19.42 -10.24
N GLU A 277 10.57 19.75 -10.66
CA GLU A 277 11.21 19.11 -11.80
C GLU A 277 11.69 17.69 -11.39
N PRO A 278 11.68 16.73 -12.33
CA PRO A 278 12.36 15.46 -12.09
C PRO A 278 13.79 15.74 -11.67
N ALA A 279 14.31 14.96 -10.70
CA ALA A 279 15.75 15.00 -10.44
C ALA A 279 16.45 14.65 -11.76
N ASP A 280 17.31 15.56 -12.24
CA ASP A 280 18.12 15.31 -13.43
C ASP A 280 18.85 13.98 -13.21
N ASP A 281 18.67 13.03 -14.16
CA ASP A 281 19.44 11.80 -14.21
C ASP A 281 20.90 12.20 -14.47
N GLU A 282 21.73 12.46 -13.41
CA GLU A 282 23.19 12.54 -13.49
C GLU A 282 23.79 11.15 -13.59
#